data_1eaa50a120aeda9426f75c106ef6beab
#
_entry.id   1eaa50a120aeda9426f75c106ef6beab
#
_cell.length_a   1.000
_cell.length_b   1.000
_cell.length_c   1.000
_cell.angle_alpha   90.00
_cell.angle_beta   90.00
_cell.angle_gamma   90.00
#
_symmetry.space_group_name_H-M   'P 1'
#
loop_
_entity.id
_entity.type
_entity.pdbx_description
1 polymer ?
#
loop_
_entity_poly.entity_id
_entity_poly.type
_entity_poly.pdbx_seq_one_letter_code
_entity_poly.pdbx_strand_id
1 'polypeptide(L)'
;MKLHSDSFPDNGVIPAEFAFAQIDQKVRVRFADNKNPHLAWSEVPEGTHSFVILCVDDCAPTDPTDVNQVDREVPADLPRDDFYHWILINIPASMREIAAGQFSNQVTPRGKAGPIVPIKEFSETLMRHGINDYTHWFANDYDMAGDYYGYDGPCPPWNDSIVHKYTFTLYA
;
A
#
# COMPACT_ATOMS: atom_id res chain seq x y z
N MET A 1 15.26 14.16 -7.93
CA MET A 1 13.79 14.03 -7.93
C MET A 1 13.29 14.14 -6.51
N LYS A 2 12.20 14.86 -6.27
CA LYS A 2 11.58 15.03 -4.94
C LYS A 2 10.16 14.49 -4.98
N LEU A 3 9.82 13.61 -4.04
CA LEU A 3 8.47 13.09 -3.81
C LEU A 3 7.90 13.75 -2.55
N HIS A 4 6.64 14.15 -2.56
CA HIS A 4 5.93 14.67 -1.39
C HIS A 4 4.45 14.26 -1.41
N SER A 5 3.79 14.40 -0.28
CA SER A 5 2.36 14.13 -0.12
C SER A 5 1.69 15.27 0.65
N ASP A 6 0.47 15.64 0.23
CA ASP A 6 -0.40 16.52 1.00
C ASP A 6 -1.29 15.73 1.99
N SER A 7 -1.27 14.40 1.91
CA SER A 7 -2.07 13.53 2.79
C SER A 7 -1.51 13.42 4.20
N PHE A 8 -0.18 13.40 4.33
CA PHE A 8 0.56 13.36 5.61
C PHE A 8 2.01 13.77 5.40
N PRO A 9 2.68 14.32 6.44
CA PRO A 9 4.08 14.72 6.36
C PRO A 9 5.01 13.49 6.26
N ASP A 10 6.20 13.71 5.71
CA ASP A 10 7.27 12.71 5.72
C ASP A 10 7.63 12.31 7.16
N ASN A 11 7.83 11.02 7.40
CA ASN A 11 7.97 10.40 8.72
C ASN A 11 6.78 10.65 9.67
N GLY A 12 5.63 11.04 9.15
CA GLY A 12 4.41 11.25 9.91
C GLY A 12 3.56 9.99 10.06
N VAL A 13 2.56 10.07 10.95
CA VAL A 13 1.56 9.01 11.10
C VAL A 13 0.64 9.02 9.88
N ILE A 14 0.41 7.85 9.29
CA ILE A 14 -0.54 7.68 8.18
C ILE A 14 -1.97 7.73 8.75
N PRO A 15 -2.82 8.68 8.32
CA PRO A 15 -4.21 8.75 8.75
C PRO A 15 -5.02 7.52 8.37
N ALA A 16 -6.02 7.18 9.20
CA ALA A 16 -6.82 5.97 9.04
C ALA A 16 -7.51 5.85 7.67
N GLU A 17 -7.86 6.95 7.01
CA GLU A 17 -8.47 6.91 5.67
C GLU A 17 -7.57 6.31 4.59
N PHE A 18 -6.25 6.32 4.80
CA PHE A 18 -5.27 5.69 3.90
C PHE A 18 -4.88 4.28 4.31
N ALA A 19 -5.40 3.78 5.44
CA ALA A 19 -5.16 2.44 5.93
C ALA A 19 -6.16 1.42 5.34
N PHE A 20 -5.75 0.16 5.23
CA PHE A 20 -6.62 -0.96 4.91
C PHE A 20 -7.58 -1.23 6.07
N ALA A 21 -7.04 -1.19 7.28
CA ALA A 21 -7.84 -1.35 8.49
C ALA A 21 -7.28 -0.48 9.63
N GLN A 22 -8.08 -0.30 10.66
CA GLN A 22 -7.73 0.47 11.85
C GLN A 22 -8.17 -0.27 13.11
N ILE A 23 -7.53 0.08 14.23
CA ILE A 23 -7.89 -0.47 15.53
C ILE A 23 -9.31 -0.04 15.90
N ASP A 24 -10.08 -0.99 16.42
CA ASP A 24 -11.43 -0.79 16.96
C ASP A 24 -11.53 -1.39 18.36
N GLN A 25 -12.14 -0.65 19.29
CA GLN A 25 -12.22 -1.06 20.69
C GLN A 25 -13.15 -2.26 20.94
N LYS A 26 -14.10 -2.53 20.02
CA LYS A 26 -15.09 -3.61 20.18
C LYS A 26 -14.69 -4.88 19.43
N VAL A 27 -14.24 -4.70 18.17
CA VAL A 27 -13.93 -5.83 17.28
C VAL A 27 -12.43 -5.94 16.99
N ARG A 28 -11.60 -5.15 17.70
CA ARG A 28 -10.14 -5.02 17.58
C ARG A 28 -9.67 -4.35 16.30
N VAL A 29 -10.14 -4.82 15.15
CA VAL A 29 -9.79 -4.29 13.84
C VAL A 29 -11.06 -4.16 13.01
N ARG A 30 -11.20 -3.03 12.32
CA ARG A 30 -12.25 -2.79 11.32
C ARG A 30 -11.65 -2.22 10.06
N PHE A 31 -12.24 -2.50 8.91
CA PHE A 31 -11.81 -1.88 7.65
C PHE A 31 -11.87 -0.36 7.72
N ALA A 32 -10.94 0.27 7.02
CA ALA A 32 -10.89 1.71 6.83
C ALA A 32 -11.20 2.07 5.36
N ASP A 33 -11.01 3.33 4.96
CA ASP A 33 -11.38 3.76 3.61
C ASP A 33 -10.43 3.25 2.53
N ASN A 34 -9.22 2.83 2.90
CA ASN A 34 -8.24 2.25 1.98
C ASN A 34 -7.94 3.13 0.76
N LYS A 35 -7.95 4.45 0.95
CA LYS A 35 -7.59 5.40 -0.11
C LYS A 35 -6.09 5.37 -0.35
N ASN A 36 -5.64 5.39 -1.60
CA ASN A 36 -4.24 5.73 -1.83
C ASN A 36 -3.99 7.19 -1.42
N PRO A 37 -2.82 7.52 -0.82
CA PRO A 37 -2.51 8.91 -0.51
C PRO A 37 -2.27 9.75 -1.78
N HIS A 38 -2.37 11.07 -1.63
CA HIS A 38 -1.83 12.01 -2.59
C HIS A 38 -0.33 11.83 -2.69
N LEU A 39 0.21 11.80 -3.91
CA LEU A 39 1.64 11.80 -4.19
C LEU A 39 1.92 12.79 -5.32
N ALA A 40 2.89 13.67 -5.13
CA ALA A 40 3.36 14.55 -6.20
C ALA A 40 4.89 14.62 -6.23
N TRP A 41 5.45 14.88 -7.41
CA TRP A 41 6.89 14.87 -7.60
C TRP A 41 7.40 15.94 -8.55
N SER A 42 8.63 16.37 -8.28
CA SER A 42 9.33 17.42 -9.01
C SER A 42 10.80 17.07 -9.24
N GLU A 43 11.53 17.95 -9.92
CA GLU A 43 12.96 17.77 -10.23
C GLU A 43 13.24 16.44 -10.95
N VAL A 44 12.42 16.16 -11.95
CA VAL A 44 12.53 14.93 -12.75
C VAL A 44 13.79 14.97 -13.60
N PRO A 45 14.61 13.89 -13.60
CA PRO A 45 15.79 13.81 -14.46
C PRO A 45 15.44 13.94 -15.94
N GLU A 46 16.32 14.62 -16.70
CA GLU A 46 16.21 14.67 -18.15
C GLU A 46 16.32 13.27 -18.74
N GLY A 47 15.53 12.98 -19.78
CA GLY A 47 15.50 11.66 -20.40
C GLY A 47 14.62 10.61 -19.70
N THR A 48 13.89 10.99 -18.64
CA THR A 48 12.93 10.08 -18.01
C THR A 48 11.81 9.69 -18.99
N HIS A 49 11.61 8.40 -19.19
CA HIS A 49 10.58 7.85 -20.09
C HIS A 49 9.31 7.41 -19.33
N SER A 50 9.46 6.96 -18.09
CA SER A 50 8.34 6.53 -17.22
C SER A 50 8.77 6.56 -15.77
N PHE A 51 7.78 6.39 -14.86
CA PHE A 51 8.06 6.23 -13.44
C PHE A 51 7.51 4.90 -12.91
N VAL A 52 8.05 4.50 -11.76
CA VAL A 52 7.55 3.41 -10.93
C VAL A 52 7.33 3.94 -9.52
N ILE A 53 6.20 3.59 -8.90
CA ILE A 53 5.94 3.84 -7.48
C ILE A 53 5.84 2.49 -6.77
N LEU A 54 6.52 2.39 -5.64
CA LEU A 54 6.39 1.30 -4.68
C LEU A 54 5.97 1.86 -3.33
N CYS A 55 5.12 1.12 -2.60
CA CYS A 55 4.88 1.30 -1.17
C CYS A 55 5.20 -0.02 -0.49
N VAL A 56 6.14 0.02 0.45
CA VAL A 56 6.67 -1.17 1.12
C VAL A 56 6.65 -0.96 2.64
N ASP A 57 6.18 -1.97 3.37
CA ASP A 57 6.36 -2.15 4.80
C ASP A 57 7.56 -3.09 5.01
N ASP A 58 8.66 -2.58 5.55
CA ASP A 58 9.87 -3.34 5.84
C ASP A 58 9.87 -4.00 7.23
N CYS A 59 8.71 -4.00 7.88
CA CYS A 59 8.53 -4.48 9.25
C CYS A 59 7.56 -5.68 9.34
N ALA A 60 7.12 -6.26 8.23
CA ALA A 60 6.19 -7.38 8.24
C ALA A 60 6.82 -8.62 8.91
N PRO A 61 6.12 -9.30 9.84
CA PRO A 61 6.65 -10.48 10.50
C PRO A 61 6.79 -11.65 9.51
N THR A 62 7.94 -12.34 9.55
CA THR A 62 8.20 -13.52 8.70
C THR A 62 7.45 -14.77 9.17
N ASP A 63 7.00 -14.80 10.43
CA ASP A 63 6.22 -15.88 11.01
C ASP A 63 4.88 -15.36 11.52
N PRO A 64 3.74 -15.82 10.97
CA PRO A 64 2.41 -15.35 11.35
C PRO A 64 1.87 -16.00 12.64
N THR A 65 2.61 -16.91 13.30
CA THR A 65 2.10 -17.70 14.42
C THR A 65 1.53 -16.88 15.56
N ASP A 66 2.17 -15.75 15.90
CA ASP A 66 1.76 -14.87 16.98
C ASP A 66 0.93 -13.68 16.51
N VAL A 67 0.76 -13.52 15.19
CA VAL A 67 0.04 -12.38 14.61
C VAL A 67 -1.44 -12.37 15.01
N ASN A 68 -1.89 -11.24 15.55
CA ASN A 68 -3.28 -11.01 15.94
C ASN A 68 -3.83 -12.00 17.01
N GLN A 69 -2.96 -12.57 17.85
CA GLN A 69 -3.35 -13.40 18.97
C GLN A 69 -3.58 -12.58 20.24
N VAL A 70 -4.61 -12.95 21.03
CA VAL A 70 -5.08 -12.18 22.20
C VAL A 70 -4.10 -12.16 23.36
N ASP A 71 -3.38 -13.26 23.54
CA ASP A 71 -2.53 -13.58 24.70
C ASP A 71 -1.03 -13.53 24.36
N ARG A 72 -0.69 -13.01 23.19
CA ARG A 72 0.65 -12.97 22.67
C ARG A 72 0.99 -11.60 22.10
N GLU A 73 2.27 -11.37 21.97
CA GLU A 73 2.84 -10.21 21.27
C GLU A 73 3.75 -10.72 20.15
N VAL A 74 3.72 -10.08 18.99
CA VAL A 74 4.71 -10.39 17.95
C VAL A 74 6.05 -9.81 18.40
N PRO A 75 7.09 -10.65 18.65
CA PRO A 75 8.35 -10.19 19.24
C PRO A 75 9.09 -9.18 18.37
N ALA A 76 9.73 -8.19 18.99
CA ALA A 76 10.52 -7.18 18.30
C ALA A 76 11.75 -7.78 17.58
N ASP A 77 12.30 -8.86 18.08
CA ASP A 77 13.47 -9.56 17.55
C ASP A 77 13.13 -10.64 16.50
N LEU A 78 11.82 -10.83 16.20
CA LEU A 78 11.41 -11.69 15.10
C LEU A 78 11.97 -11.12 13.79
N PRO A 79 12.55 -11.94 12.89
CA PRO A 79 12.96 -11.49 11.57
C PRO A 79 11.79 -10.85 10.80
N ARG A 80 12.09 -9.77 10.09
CA ARG A 80 11.12 -9.02 9.31
C ARG A 80 11.44 -9.15 7.82
N ASP A 81 10.41 -9.00 6.99
CA ASP A 81 10.51 -9.05 5.54
C ASP A 81 9.71 -7.91 4.91
N ASP A 82 9.99 -7.62 3.65
CA ASP A 82 9.25 -6.63 2.89
C ASP A 82 7.84 -7.13 2.56
N PHE A 83 6.84 -6.27 2.80
CA PHE A 83 5.46 -6.47 2.38
C PHE A 83 5.07 -5.33 1.43
N TYR A 84 4.80 -5.68 0.17
CA TYR A 84 4.46 -4.71 -0.87
C TYR A 84 2.98 -4.35 -0.81
N HIS A 85 2.70 -3.11 -0.47
CA HIS A 85 1.36 -2.52 -0.39
C HIS A 85 0.90 -1.90 -1.70
N TRP A 86 1.84 -1.48 -2.55
CA TRP A 86 1.56 -0.88 -3.86
C TRP A 86 2.72 -1.04 -4.80
N ILE A 87 2.42 -1.50 -6.01
CA ILE A 87 3.32 -1.54 -7.15
C ILE A 87 2.59 -0.87 -8.31
N LEU A 88 3.12 0.25 -8.81
CA LEU A 88 2.58 0.96 -9.96
C LEU A 88 3.71 1.23 -10.96
N ILE A 89 3.57 0.73 -12.18
CA ILE A 89 4.59 0.79 -13.21
C ILE A 89 4.08 1.47 -14.49
N ASN A 90 5.01 1.88 -15.34
CA ASN A 90 4.74 2.56 -16.61
C ASN A 90 3.93 3.86 -16.41
N ILE A 91 4.18 4.58 -15.32
CA ILE A 91 3.57 5.89 -15.09
C ILE A 91 4.12 6.85 -16.17
N PRO A 92 3.27 7.58 -16.91
CA PRO A 92 3.73 8.46 -17.99
C PRO A 92 4.73 9.51 -17.53
N ALA A 93 5.76 9.77 -18.34
CA ALA A 93 6.76 10.78 -18.03
C ALA A 93 6.21 12.21 -17.88
N SER A 94 5.01 12.48 -18.38
CA SER A 94 4.31 13.77 -18.22
C SER A 94 3.53 13.89 -16.90
N MET A 95 3.25 12.78 -16.23
CA MET A 95 2.51 12.78 -14.96
C MET A 95 3.39 13.32 -13.83
N ARG A 96 2.80 14.12 -12.94
CA ARG A 96 3.51 14.74 -11.79
C ARG A 96 2.77 14.57 -10.47
N GLU A 97 1.59 13.97 -10.52
CA GLU A 97 0.71 13.90 -9.37
C GLU A 97 -0.23 12.71 -9.47
N ILE A 98 -0.56 12.11 -8.34
CA ILE A 98 -1.64 11.14 -8.13
C ILE A 98 -2.50 11.70 -6.99
N ALA A 99 -3.78 11.93 -7.26
CA ALA A 99 -4.69 12.43 -6.24
C ALA A 99 -5.00 11.36 -5.18
N ALA A 100 -5.30 11.80 -3.96
CA ALA A 100 -5.78 10.90 -2.92
C ALA A 100 -7.06 10.17 -3.36
N GLY A 101 -7.11 8.85 -3.19
CA GLY A 101 -8.24 8.02 -3.56
C GLY A 101 -8.42 7.77 -5.07
N GLN A 102 -7.47 8.19 -5.90
CA GLN A 102 -7.57 8.06 -7.37
C GLN A 102 -7.57 6.60 -7.83
N PHE A 103 -6.80 5.74 -7.20
CA PHE A 103 -6.58 4.35 -7.58
C PHE A 103 -7.09 3.34 -6.56
N SER A 104 -7.38 3.77 -5.35
CA SER A 104 -7.99 2.97 -4.29
C SER A 104 -8.78 3.88 -3.36
N ASN A 105 -10.02 3.51 -3.05
CA ASN A 105 -10.90 4.29 -2.17
C ASN A 105 -11.83 3.42 -1.33
N GLN A 106 -11.57 2.12 -1.26
CA GLN A 106 -12.28 1.16 -0.42
C GLN A 106 -11.50 -0.15 -0.31
N VAL A 107 -11.81 -0.94 0.70
CA VAL A 107 -11.43 -2.34 0.76
C VAL A 107 -12.33 -3.14 -0.20
N THR A 108 -11.72 -4.00 -1.01
CA THR A 108 -12.43 -4.85 -1.96
C THR A 108 -12.23 -6.32 -1.58
N PRO A 109 -13.20 -6.96 -0.91
CA PRO A 109 -13.11 -8.39 -0.61
C PRO A 109 -12.94 -9.24 -1.88
N ARG A 110 -12.18 -10.32 -1.76
CA ARG A 110 -11.88 -11.28 -2.85
C ARG A 110 -11.06 -10.71 -4.00
N GLY A 111 -10.24 -9.72 -3.69
CA GLY A 111 -9.29 -9.16 -4.63
C GLY A 111 -9.79 -7.90 -5.33
N LYS A 112 -8.85 -7.20 -5.92
CA LYS A 112 -9.03 -5.95 -6.64
C LYS A 112 -8.57 -6.11 -8.08
N ALA A 113 -9.43 -5.73 -9.03
CA ALA A 113 -9.18 -5.88 -10.45
C ALA A 113 -7.91 -5.15 -10.93
N GLY A 114 -7.20 -5.76 -11.86
CA GLY A 114 -6.01 -5.26 -12.52
C GLY A 114 -5.60 -6.15 -13.69
N PRO A 115 -4.39 -5.99 -14.22
CA PRO A 115 -3.36 -5.01 -13.86
C PRO A 115 -3.53 -3.64 -14.53
N ILE A 116 -4.38 -3.50 -15.55
CA ILE A 116 -4.48 -2.30 -16.39
C ILE A 116 -5.17 -1.18 -15.61
N VAL A 117 -4.54 0.01 -15.58
CA VAL A 117 -5.11 1.23 -15.02
C VAL A 117 -5.79 2.02 -16.14
N PRO A 118 -7.13 2.14 -16.13
CA PRO A 118 -7.85 2.87 -17.16
C PRO A 118 -7.75 4.39 -16.90
N ILE A 119 -6.78 5.07 -17.51
CA ILE A 119 -6.68 6.53 -17.50
C ILE A 119 -6.94 7.05 -18.89
N LYS A 120 -8.03 7.82 -19.07
CA LYS A 120 -8.44 8.36 -20.38
C LYS A 120 -7.42 9.33 -20.98
N GLU A 121 -6.71 10.09 -20.14
CA GLU A 121 -5.75 11.12 -20.55
C GLU A 121 -4.42 10.54 -21.07
N PHE A 122 -4.14 9.27 -20.76
CA PHE A 122 -2.90 8.59 -21.11
C PHE A 122 -3.18 7.27 -21.84
N SER A 123 -4.10 7.28 -22.79
CA SER A 123 -4.59 6.08 -23.50
C SER A 123 -3.52 5.29 -24.25
N GLU A 124 -2.38 5.91 -24.54
CA GLU A 124 -1.25 5.25 -25.22
C GLU A 124 -0.26 4.58 -24.24
N THR A 125 -0.36 4.88 -22.94
CA THR A 125 0.54 4.34 -21.92
C THR A 125 -0.16 3.22 -21.16
N LEU A 126 0.41 2.03 -21.21
CA LEU A 126 -0.09 0.87 -20.46
C LEU A 126 0.41 0.95 -19.01
N MET A 127 -0.07 1.94 -18.26
CA MET A 127 0.17 1.98 -16.81
C MET A 127 -0.47 0.77 -16.15
N ARG A 128 0.24 0.13 -15.23
CA ARG A 128 -0.19 -1.13 -14.63
C ARG A 128 0.04 -1.14 -13.13
N HIS A 129 -0.92 -1.69 -12.41
CA HIS A 129 -0.71 -2.14 -11.04
C HIS A 129 -0.09 -3.54 -11.02
N GLY A 130 0.88 -3.75 -10.14
CA GLY A 130 1.30 -5.08 -9.73
C GLY A 130 0.34 -5.68 -8.69
N ILE A 131 0.45 -6.99 -8.50
CA ILE A 131 -0.18 -7.70 -7.39
C ILE A 131 0.57 -7.33 -6.11
N ASN A 132 -0.15 -6.95 -5.06
CA ASN A 132 0.40 -6.68 -3.74
C ASN A 132 0.32 -7.91 -2.83
N ASP A 133 1.01 -7.86 -1.67
CA ASP A 133 1.19 -9.03 -0.81
C ASP A 133 -0.05 -9.42 0.00
N TYR A 134 -1.10 -8.60 0.03
CA TYR A 134 -2.40 -9.05 0.54
C TYR A 134 -2.94 -10.26 -0.22
N THR A 135 -2.55 -10.45 -1.49
CA THR A 135 -2.86 -11.66 -2.28
C THR A 135 -2.37 -12.91 -1.57
N HIS A 136 -1.12 -12.91 -1.10
CA HIS A 136 -0.56 -14.05 -0.37
C HIS A 136 -1.09 -14.13 1.06
N TRP A 137 -1.23 -12.99 1.71
CA TRP A 137 -1.72 -12.91 3.08
C TRP A 137 -3.13 -13.50 3.22
N PHE A 138 -4.01 -13.21 2.29
CA PHE A 138 -5.39 -13.69 2.30
C PHE A 138 -5.60 -15.01 1.54
N ALA A 139 -4.56 -15.69 1.06
CA ALA A 139 -4.71 -16.88 0.22
C ALA A 139 -5.57 -17.99 0.84
N ASN A 140 -5.61 -18.10 2.16
CA ASN A 140 -6.40 -19.09 2.90
C ASN A 140 -7.64 -18.50 3.59
N ASP A 141 -7.97 -17.24 3.38
CA ASP A 141 -9.14 -16.58 3.95
C ASP A 141 -10.34 -16.74 3.02
N TYR A 142 -11.42 -17.35 3.51
CA TYR A 142 -12.61 -17.64 2.71
C TYR A 142 -13.28 -16.37 2.13
N ASP A 143 -13.27 -15.29 2.90
CA ASP A 143 -13.96 -14.04 2.53
C ASP A 143 -13.06 -13.07 1.76
N MET A 144 -11.74 -13.21 1.88
CA MET A 144 -10.79 -12.26 1.33
C MET A 144 -9.87 -12.83 0.24
N ALA A 145 -9.74 -14.15 0.07
CA ALA A 145 -8.83 -14.74 -0.93
C ALA A 145 -9.10 -14.23 -2.34
N GLY A 146 -8.05 -13.76 -3.03
CA GLY A 146 -8.11 -13.22 -4.39
C GLY A 146 -6.86 -12.44 -4.77
N ASP A 147 -6.77 -12.00 -6.02
CA ASP A 147 -5.66 -11.19 -6.52
C ASP A 147 -5.91 -9.70 -6.18
N TYR A 148 -4.98 -9.08 -5.46
CA TYR A 148 -5.05 -7.68 -5.06
C TYR A 148 -4.10 -6.84 -5.90
N TYR A 149 -4.63 -6.10 -6.88
CA TYR A 149 -3.87 -5.17 -7.70
C TYR A 149 -3.95 -3.75 -7.16
N GLY A 150 -2.80 -3.05 -7.17
CA GLY A 150 -2.73 -1.63 -6.78
C GLY A 150 -2.51 -1.42 -5.30
N TYR A 151 -2.99 -0.29 -4.78
CA TYR A 151 -2.77 0.13 -3.40
C TYR A 151 -3.75 -0.55 -2.46
N ASP A 152 -3.22 -1.21 -1.45
CA ASP A 152 -3.92 -1.57 -0.23
C ASP A 152 -3.08 -1.11 0.97
N GLY A 153 -3.69 -0.30 1.84
CA GLY A 153 -2.99 0.46 2.86
C GLY A 153 -2.54 -0.34 4.08
N PRO A 154 -1.99 0.35 5.09
CA PRO A 154 -1.53 -0.26 6.33
C PRO A 154 -2.58 -1.10 7.04
N CYS A 155 -2.15 -2.26 7.54
CA CYS A 155 -2.88 -3.08 8.49
C CYS A 155 -1.88 -3.93 9.30
N PRO A 156 -0.98 -3.30 10.07
CA PRO A 156 -0.02 -4.07 10.87
C PRO A 156 -0.76 -4.93 11.90
N PRO A 157 -0.15 -6.01 12.38
CA PRO A 157 -0.72 -6.78 13.49
C PRO A 157 -1.00 -5.86 14.68
N TRP A 158 -2.23 -5.93 15.22
CA TRP A 158 -2.62 -5.06 16.35
C TRP A 158 -1.84 -5.35 17.65
N ASN A 159 -1.15 -6.49 17.71
CA ASN A 159 -0.33 -6.93 18.83
C ASN A 159 1.17 -6.96 18.49
N ASP A 160 1.61 -6.25 17.44
CA ASP A 160 3.03 -6.15 17.16
C ASP A 160 3.73 -5.21 18.14
N SER A 161 4.90 -5.61 18.63
CA SER A 161 5.69 -4.84 19.58
C SER A 161 6.45 -3.67 18.95
N ILE A 162 6.53 -3.63 17.61
CA ILE A 162 7.20 -2.55 16.90
C ILE A 162 6.21 -1.69 16.09
N VAL A 163 6.60 -0.45 15.80
CA VAL A 163 5.89 0.41 14.87
C VAL A 163 6.30 0.06 13.45
N HIS A 164 5.32 -0.21 12.59
CA HIS A 164 5.56 -0.47 11.18
C HIS A 164 5.83 0.82 10.41
N LYS A 165 6.74 0.73 9.44
CA LYS A 165 7.17 1.83 8.60
C LYS A 165 6.82 1.55 7.14
N TYR A 166 6.07 2.47 6.53
CA TYR A 166 5.62 2.38 5.15
C TYR A 166 6.38 3.37 4.28
N THR A 167 7.22 2.85 3.39
CA THR A 167 8.09 3.68 2.54
C THR A 167 7.51 3.79 1.13
N PHE A 168 7.18 5.02 0.72
CA PHE A 168 6.81 5.32 -0.67
C PHE A 168 8.05 5.72 -1.44
N THR A 169 8.36 5.00 -2.50
CA THR A 169 9.54 5.26 -3.35
C THR A 169 9.10 5.50 -4.79
N LEU A 170 9.62 6.56 -5.39
CA LEU A 170 9.44 6.89 -6.81
C LEU A 170 10.76 6.71 -7.56
N TYR A 171 10.73 5.93 -8.62
CA TYR A 171 11.83 5.71 -9.56
C TYR A 171 11.50 6.36 -10.90
N ALA A 172 12.57 6.84 -11.59
CA ALA A 172 12.52 7.44 -12.92
C ALA A 172 13.41 6.69 -13.92
#